data_d60b8017bb87187c8caa5099b88cfa90
#
_entry.id   d60b8017bb87187c8caa5099b88cfa90
#
_cell.length_a   1.000
_cell.length_b   1.000
_cell.length_c   1.000
_cell.angle_alpha   90.00
_cell.angle_beta   90.00
_cell.angle_gamma   90.00
#
_symmetry.space_group_name_H-M   'P 1'
#
loop_
_entity.id
_entity.type
_entity.pdbx_description
1 polymer ?
#
loop_
_entity_poly.entity_id
_entity_poly.type
_entity_poly.pdbx_seq_one_letter_code
_entity_poly.pdbx_strand_id
1 'polypeptide(L)'
;MPKPNAVSLGPMLDPELVTRARGALLGLVAGNQLGVPTEHLGTPAAIRAAYPDGVRDPATPPKASPYDDDAAMTLLLAESLAEQGDFDAADAAQRWVRWMKADGRGIGVLTRRALKLVERGVEPFEAGRRALAEAPQSAAGNGAVMRCVPVALRFHDNPDRLIRVATQQAAIPFDYVVSGSYSLKITVK
;
A
#
# COMPACT_ATOMS: atom_id res chain seq x y z
N MET A 1 -8.98 29.36 -34.83
CA MET A 1 -9.05 28.21 -33.94
C MET A 1 -7.65 27.84 -33.52
N PRO A 2 -7.29 27.84 -32.21
CA PRO A 2 -5.97 27.41 -31.77
C PRO A 2 -5.85 25.89 -32.00
N LYS A 3 -4.72 25.46 -32.55
CA LYS A 3 -4.38 24.03 -32.70
C LYS A 3 -4.26 23.40 -31.30
N PRO A 4 -4.75 22.18 -31.10
CA PRO A 4 -4.56 21.48 -29.82
C PRO A 4 -3.05 21.32 -29.60
N ASN A 5 -2.57 21.73 -28.43
CA ASN A 5 -1.21 21.50 -28.00
C ASN A 5 -0.95 19.98 -28.04
N ALA A 6 0.03 19.57 -28.84
CA ALA A 6 0.56 18.23 -28.84
C ALA A 6 1.07 17.95 -27.41
N VAL A 7 0.42 17.02 -26.72
CA VAL A 7 0.94 16.48 -25.47
C VAL A 7 2.29 15.86 -25.82
N SER A 8 3.37 16.45 -25.33
CA SER A 8 4.70 15.85 -25.41
C SER A 8 4.64 14.55 -24.64
N LEU A 9 4.58 13.44 -25.33
CA LEU A 9 4.85 12.14 -24.76
C LEU A 9 6.32 12.20 -24.32
N GLY A 10 6.55 12.23 -23.01
CA GLY A 10 7.90 12.12 -22.44
C GLY A 10 8.64 10.90 -23.01
N PRO A 11 9.94 10.73 -22.74
CA PRO A 11 10.71 9.62 -23.28
C PRO A 11 9.96 8.32 -23.10
N MET A 12 9.82 7.53 -24.17
CA MET A 12 9.13 6.23 -24.12
C MET A 12 9.81 5.39 -23.05
N LEU A 13 9.03 4.96 -22.05
CA LEU A 13 9.52 4.06 -21.02
C LEU A 13 10.01 2.76 -21.66
N ASP A 14 11.11 2.22 -21.15
CA ASP A 14 11.63 0.91 -21.55
C ASP A 14 10.50 -0.13 -21.45
N PRO A 15 10.14 -0.83 -22.55
CA PRO A 15 9.07 -1.82 -22.55
C PRO A 15 9.29 -2.96 -21.53
N GLU A 16 10.55 -3.32 -21.26
CA GLU A 16 10.89 -4.32 -20.26
C GLU A 16 10.59 -3.81 -18.84
N LEU A 17 10.92 -2.55 -18.55
CA LEU A 17 10.59 -1.92 -17.28
C LEU A 17 9.06 -1.86 -17.07
N VAL A 18 8.30 -1.49 -18.10
CA VAL A 18 6.83 -1.48 -18.06
C VAL A 18 6.28 -2.87 -17.78
N THR A 19 6.83 -3.91 -18.42
CA THR A 19 6.41 -5.29 -18.22
C THR A 19 6.69 -5.76 -16.78
N ARG A 20 7.87 -5.46 -16.25
CA ARG A 20 8.24 -5.78 -14.86
C ARG A 20 7.37 -5.02 -13.86
N ALA A 21 7.09 -3.74 -14.10
CA ALA A 21 6.21 -2.95 -13.25
C ALA A 21 4.78 -3.50 -13.19
N ARG A 22 4.23 -3.88 -14.35
CA ARG A 22 2.92 -4.57 -14.41
C ARG A 22 2.93 -5.89 -13.66
N GLY A 23 3.98 -6.70 -13.85
CA GLY A 23 4.15 -7.96 -13.13
C GLY A 23 4.21 -7.79 -11.62
N ALA A 24 4.90 -6.75 -11.13
CA ALA A 24 5.00 -6.45 -9.70
C ALA A 24 3.64 -6.08 -9.08
N LEU A 25 2.87 -5.21 -9.74
CA LEU A 25 1.53 -4.82 -9.26
C LEU A 25 0.52 -5.97 -9.35
N LEU A 26 0.49 -6.70 -10.46
CA LEU A 26 -0.39 -7.85 -10.61
C LEU A 26 -0.04 -8.97 -9.65
N GLY A 27 1.25 -9.24 -9.44
CA GLY A 27 1.73 -10.23 -8.48
C GLY A 27 1.34 -9.89 -7.04
N LEU A 28 1.42 -8.61 -6.67
CA LEU A 28 0.95 -8.13 -5.36
C LEU A 28 -0.54 -8.39 -5.17
N VAL A 29 -1.38 -7.99 -6.14
CA VAL A 29 -2.84 -8.19 -6.08
C VAL A 29 -3.19 -9.67 -6.02
N ALA A 30 -2.55 -10.50 -6.85
CA ALA A 30 -2.77 -11.95 -6.85
C ALA A 30 -2.33 -12.58 -5.52
N GLY A 31 -1.19 -12.17 -4.98
CA GLY A 31 -0.70 -12.63 -3.67
C GLY A 31 -1.65 -12.27 -2.53
N ASN A 32 -2.14 -11.02 -2.51
CA ASN A 32 -3.14 -10.59 -1.53
C ASN A 32 -4.41 -11.46 -1.62
N GLN A 33 -4.98 -11.63 -2.81
CA GLN A 33 -6.19 -12.45 -3.00
C GLN A 33 -6.00 -13.93 -2.63
N LEU A 34 -4.81 -14.48 -2.85
CA LEU A 34 -4.49 -15.85 -2.42
C LEU A 34 -4.31 -15.95 -0.90
N GLY A 35 -3.89 -14.86 -0.22
CA GLY A 35 -3.71 -14.80 1.23
C GLY A 35 -5.01 -14.71 2.00
N VAL A 36 -5.95 -13.89 1.54
CA VAL A 36 -7.23 -13.57 2.22
C VAL A 36 -7.98 -14.80 2.77
N PRO A 37 -8.14 -15.93 2.06
CA PRO A 37 -8.85 -17.09 2.60
C PRO A 37 -8.21 -17.71 3.85
N THR A 38 -6.93 -17.45 4.09
CA THR A 38 -6.16 -18.06 5.18
C THR A 38 -5.95 -17.17 6.39
N GLU A 39 -6.16 -15.86 6.28
CA GLU A 39 -5.85 -14.88 7.33
C GLU A 39 -6.56 -15.17 8.65
N HIS A 40 -7.81 -15.62 8.62
CA HIS A 40 -8.61 -15.90 9.80
C HIS A 40 -8.31 -17.26 10.45
N LEU A 41 -7.52 -18.13 9.80
CA LEU A 41 -7.26 -19.49 10.26
C LEU A 41 -6.20 -19.58 11.38
N GLY A 42 -5.39 -18.54 11.55
CA GLY A 42 -4.52 -18.32 12.72
C GLY A 42 -3.34 -19.30 12.90
N THR A 43 -3.40 -20.52 12.34
CA THR A 43 -2.33 -21.52 12.50
C THR A 43 -2.04 -22.27 11.21
N PRO A 44 -0.76 -22.68 10.97
CA PRO A 44 -0.40 -23.51 9.83
C PRO A 44 -1.16 -24.85 9.76
N ALA A 45 -1.53 -25.41 10.91
CA ALA A 45 -2.31 -26.64 10.98
C ALA A 45 -3.73 -26.44 10.46
N ALA A 46 -4.40 -25.35 10.88
CA ALA A 46 -5.73 -25.00 10.39
C ALA A 46 -5.72 -24.68 8.88
N ILE A 47 -4.69 -23.99 8.39
CA ILE A 47 -4.52 -23.72 6.95
C ILE A 47 -4.39 -25.04 6.17
N ARG A 48 -3.52 -25.96 6.61
CA ARG A 48 -3.36 -27.27 5.95
C ARG A 48 -4.62 -28.12 6.00
N ALA A 49 -5.40 -28.03 7.06
CA ALA A 49 -6.67 -28.76 7.18
C ALA A 49 -7.73 -28.20 6.22
N ALA A 50 -7.81 -26.88 6.07
CA ALA A 50 -8.77 -26.22 5.18
C ALA A 50 -8.36 -26.30 3.71
N TYR A 51 -7.06 -26.28 3.42
CA TYR A 51 -6.46 -26.25 2.09
C TYR A 51 -5.33 -27.28 1.94
N PRO A 52 -5.65 -28.61 1.91
CA PRO A 52 -4.64 -29.67 1.89
C PRO A 52 -3.75 -29.62 0.65
N ASP A 53 -4.29 -29.14 -0.48
CA ASP A 53 -3.57 -28.96 -1.75
C ASP A 53 -3.05 -27.54 -1.99
N GLY A 54 -3.07 -26.70 -0.96
CA GLY A 54 -2.76 -25.27 -1.03
C GLY A 54 -3.94 -24.43 -1.54
N VAL A 55 -3.84 -23.11 -1.36
CA VAL A 55 -4.83 -22.17 -1.88
C VAL A 55 -4.57 -21.98 -3.37
N ARG A 56 -5.51 -22.40 -4.21
CA ARG A 56 -5.39 -22.35 -5.69
C ARG A 56 -6.29 -21.28 -6.29
N ASP A 57 -7.41 -20.98 -5.64
CA ASP A 57 -8.38 -19.99 -6.11
C ASP A 57 -8.31 -18.75 -5.21
N PRO A 58 -8.26 -17.54 -5.79
CA PRO A 58 -8.34 -16.33 -5.01
C PRO A 58 -9.69 -16.25 -4.31
N ALA A 59 -9.71 -15.60 -3.14
CA ALA A 59 -10.95 -15.35 -2.43
C ALA A 59 -11.94 -14.61 -3.33
N THR A 60 -13.20 -15.03 -3.33
CA THR A 60 -14.27 -14.30 -4.01
C THR A 60 -14.54 -13.00 -3.26
N PRO A 61 -14.19 -11.85 -3.82
CA PRO A 61 -14.36 -10.58 -3.11
C PRO A 61 -15.85 -10.23 -2.98
N PRO A 62 -16.23 -9.45 -1.95
CA PRO A 62 -17.54 -8.83 -1.90
C PRO A 62 -17.75 -7.92 -3.10
N LYS A 63 -19.01 -7.69 -3.48
CA LYS A 63 -19.37 -6.85 -4.64
C LYS A 63 -18.82 -5.41 -4.56
N ALA A 64 -18.55 -4.89 -3.35
CA ALA A 64 -18.09 -3.53 -3.15
C ALA A 64 -16.61 -3.31 -3.51
N SER A 65 -15.73 -4.33 -3.32
CA SER A 65 -14.31 -4.23 -3.66
C SER A 65 -13.74 -5.61 -3.96
N PRO A 66 -12.97 -5.76 -5.05
CA PRO A 66 -12.26 -6.99 -5.35
C PRO A 66 -10.99 -7.17 -4.52
N TYR A 67 -10.58 -6.19 -3.69
CA TYR A 67 -9.29 -6.12 -3.02
C TYR A 67 -9.44 -6.00 -1.50
N ASP A 68 -8.46 -6.52 -0.80
CA ASP A 68 -8.21 -6.28 0.62
C ASP A 68 -7.28 -5.05 0.79
N ASP A 69 -6.90 -4.69 2.04
CA ASP A 69 -6.12 -3.49 2.33
C ASP A 69 -4.74 -3.48 1.67
N ASP A 70 -4.06 -4.62 1.55
CA ASP A 70 -2.77 -4.72 0.86
C ASP A 70 -2.85 -4.19 -0.57
N ALA A 71 -3.77 -4.69 -1.36
CA ALA A 71 -3.93 -4.28 -2.75
C ALA A 71 -4.58 -2.90 -2.86
N ALA A 72 -5.64 -2.62 -2.10
CA ALA A 72 -6.36 -1.36 -2.17
C ALA A 72 -5.45 -0.16 -1.82
N MET A 73 -4.74 -0.23 -0.70
CA MET A 73 -3.85 0.87 -0.28
C MET A 73 -2.64 1.03 -1.20
N THR A 74 -2.14 -0.09 -1.77
CA THR A 74 -1.08 -0.06 -2.79
C THR A 74 -1.52 0.66 -4.05
N LEU A 75 -2.68 0.31 -4.61
CA LEU A 75 -3.18 0.92 -5.84
C LEU A 75 -3.48 2.42 -5.65
N LEU A 76 -4.09 2.79 -4.53
CA LEU A 76 -4.35 4.19 -4.20
C LEU A 76 -3.07 5.02 -4.01
N LEU A 77 -2.00 4.41 -3.48
CA LEU A 77 -0.69 5.06 -3.43
C LEU A 77 -0.07 5.19 -4.83
N ALA A 78 -0.22 4.17 -5.69
CA ALA A 78 0.22 4.24 -7.07
C ALA A 78 -0.49 5.35 -7.85
N GLU A 79 -1.80 5.48 -7.70
CA GLU A 79 -2.59 6.57 -8.30
C GLU A 79 -2.14 7.94 -7.79
N SER A 80 -1.94 8.11 -6.47
CA SER A 80 -1.43 9.34 -5.88
C SER A 80 -0.09 9.73 -6.49
N LEU A 81 0.88 8.81 -6.51
CA LEU A 81 2.20 9.05 -7.10
C LEU A 81 2.15 9.40 -8.60
N ALA A 82 1.23 8.78 -9.35
CA ALA A 82 1.07 9.03 -10.78
C ALA A 82 0.45 10.42 -11.06
N GLU A 83 -0.55 10.81 -10.28
CA GLU A 83 -1.26 12.08 -10.47
C GLU A 83 -0.50 13.28 -9.92
N GLN A 84 0.16 13.13 -8.76
CA GLN A 84 0.94 14.22 -8.14
C GLN A 84 2.37 14.34 -8.72
N GLY A 85 2.85 13.30 -9.42
CA GLY A 85 4.23 13.25 -9.93
C GLY A 85 5.28 12.97 -8.86
N ASP A 86 4.96 13.13 -7.59
CA ASP A 86 5.79 12.87 -6.41
C ASP A 86 4.92 12.40 -5.23
N PHE A 87 5.55 12.07 -4.09
CA PHE A 87 4.83 11.67 -2.90
C PHE A 87 4.21 12.88 -2.18
N ASP A 88 2.89 12.85 -2.10
CA ASP A 88 2.07 13.78 -1.31
C ASP A 88 1.38 12.99 -0.19
N ALA A 89 1.82 13.24 1.05
CA ALA A 89 1.29 12.56 2.23
C ALA A 89 -0.19 12.86 2.48
N ALA A 90 -0.63 14.07 2.18
CA ALA A 90 -2.02 14.48 2.38
C ALA A 90 -2.93 13.81 1.34
N ASP A 91 -2.55 13.82 0.06
CA ASP A 91 -3.33 13.17 -1.00
C ASP A 91 -3.41 11.65 -0.78
N ALA A 92 -2.28 10.99 -0.51
CA ALA A 92 -2.26 9.55 -0.21
C ALA A 92 -3.16 9.20 0.99
N ALA A 93 -3.02 9.93 2.10
CA ALA A 93 -3.83 9.70 3.29
C ALA A 93 -5.32 9.94 3.05
N GLN A 94 -5.71 10.96 2.30
CA GLN A 94 -7.11 11.23 1.95
C GLN A 94 -7.70 10.16 1.03
N ARG A 95 -6.92 9.58 0.10
CA ARG A 95 -7.36 8.42 -0.70
C ARG A 95 -7.65 7.22 0.19
N TRP A 96 -6.75 6.91 1.13
CA TRP A 96 -6.95 5.82 2.09
C TRP A 96 -8.13 6.06 3.03
N VAL A 97 -8.38 7.31 3.46
CA VAL A 97 -9.58 7.67 4.25
C VAL A 97 -10.85 7.40 3.45
N ARG A 98 -10.92 7.82 2.19
CA ARG A 98 -12.09 7.54 1.33
C ARG A 98 -12.33 6.04 1.18
N TRP A 99 -11.28 5.26 0.92
CA TRP A 99 -11.38 3.81 0.85
C TRP A 99 -11.81 3.18 2.17
N MET A 100 -11.22 3.59 3.29
CA MET A 100 -11.60 3.09 4.63
C MET A 100 -13.08 3.30 4.91
N LYS A 101 -13.68 4.40 4.44
CA LYS A 101 -15.12 4.70 4.62
C LYS A 101 -16.00 3.89 3.68
N ALA A 102 -15.54 3.61 2.48
CA ALA A 102 -16.31 2.88 1.47
C ALA A 102 -16.29 1.36 1.68
N ASP A 103 -15.15 0.82 2.09
CA ASP A 103 -14.93 -0.62 2.28
C ASP A 103 -14.09 -0.89 3.56
N GLY A 104 -12.82 -0.49 3.56
CA GLY A 104 -11.89 -0.62 4.69
C GLY A 104 -11.68 -2.05 5.17
N ARG A 105 -11.95 -3.06 4.32
CA ARG A 105 -11.78 -4.47 4.64
C ARG A 105 -10.30 -4.79 4.85
N GLY A 106 -9.98 -5.67 5.80
CA GLY A 106 -8.61 -6.07 6.13
C GLY A 106 -7.82 -5.03 6.94
N ILE A 107 -8.23 -3.76 6.93
CA ILE A 107 -7.46 -2.65 7.51
C ILE A 107 -7.07 -2.90 8.96
N GLY A 108 -5.75 -2.91 9.22
CA GLY A 108 -5.17 -3.11 10.53
C GLY A 108 -5.56 -2.03 11.55
N VAL A 109 -5.50 -2.38 12.84
CA VAL A 109 -5.92 -1.52 13.96
C VAL A 109 -5.23 -0.17 13.95
N LEU A 110 -3.90 -0.15 13.78
CA LEU A 110 -3.11 1.07 13.81
C LEU A 110 -3.41 1.97 12.61
N THR A 111 -3.46 1.40 11.41
CA THR A 111 -3.83 2.12 10.19
C THR A 111 -5.22 2.75 10.33
N ARG A 112 -6.20 1.99 10.82
CA ARG A 112 -7.57 2.49 11.05
C ARG A 112 -7.59 3.67 12.03
N ARG A 113 -6.82 3.61 13.11
CA ARG A 113 -6.72 4.70 14.09
C ARG A 113 -6.11 5.96 13.47
N ALA A 114 -4.98 5.83 12.78
CA ALA A 114 -4.33 6.95 12.11
C ALA A 114 -5.25 7.62 11.08
N LEU A 115 -5.90 6.82 10.21
CA LEU A 115 -6.80 7.35 9.19
C LEU A 115 -8.05 8.02 9.79
N LYS A 116 -8.57 7.57 10.93
CA LYS A 116 -9.63 8.28 11.65
C LYS A 116 -9.18 9.63 12.21
N LEU A 117 -7.92 9.78 12.60
CA LEU A 117 -7.37 11.06 13.00
C LEU A 117 -7.20 11.99 11.79
N VAL A 118 -6.72 11.48 10.66
CA VAL A 118 -6.64 12.23 9.40
C VAL A 118 -8.04 12.69 8.95
N GLU A 119 -9.06 11.85 9.03
CA GLU A 119 -10.47 12.20 8.74
C GLU A 119 -10.96 13.40 9.57
N ARG A 120 -10.45 13.55 10.81
CA ARG A 120 -10.75 14.67 11.72
C ARG A 120 -9.86 15.89 11.51
N GLY A 121 -9.03 15.90 10.46
CA GLY A 121 -8.17 17.01 10.09
C GLY A 121 -6.79 17.01 10.76
N VAL A 122 -6.38 15.92 11.43
CA VAL A 122 -5.02 15.80 11.95
C VAL A 122 -4.06 15.55 10.78
N GLU A 123 -2.90 16.22 10.80
CA GLU A 123 -1.85 16.04 9.81
C GLU A 123 -1.40 14.56 9.76
N PRO A 124 -1.14 13.98 8.55
CA PRO A 124 -0.92 12.54 8.40
C PRO A 124 0.18 11.93 9.27
N PHE A 125 1.34 12.58 9.39
CA PHE A 125 2.44 12.07 10.21
C PHE A 125 2.15 12.20 11.71
N GLU A 126 1.48 13.28 12.12
CA GLU A 126 1.02 13.44 13.50
C GLU A 126 -0.05 12.39 13.85
N ALA A 127 -0.94 12.08 12.91
CA ALA A 127 -1.94 11.03 13.08
C ALA A 127 -1.29 9.66 13.30
N GLY A 128 -0.22 9.34 12.56
CA GLY A 128 0.57 8.12 12.76
C GLY A 128 1.19 8.04 14.16
N ARG A 129 1.86 9.12 14.60
CA ARG A 129 2.46 9.19 15.94
C ARG A 129 1.43 9.01 17.06
N ARG A 130 0.28 9.69 16.98
CA ARG A 130 -0.79 9.56 17.98
C ARG A 130 -1.38 8.16 18.00
N ALA A 131 -1.66 7.59 16.82
CA ALA A 131 -2.20 6.24 16.72
C ALA A 131 -1.27 5.21 17.37
N LEU A 132 0.04 5.32 17.14
CA LEU A 132 1.03 4.44 17.76
C LEU A 132 1.11 4.63 19.28
N ALA A 133 1.11 5.87 19.76
CA ALA A 133 1.13 6.16 21.20
C ALA A 133 -0.08 5.55 21.94
N GLU A 134 -1.25 5.51 21.29
CA GLU A 134 -2.47 4.91 21.83
C GLU A 134 -2.51 3.36 21.73
N ALA A 135 -1.75 2.75 20.82
CA ALA A 135 -1.78 1.31 20.58
C ALA A 135 -0.40 0.74 20.21
N PRO A 136 0.62 0.89 21.06
CA PRO A 136 1.99 0.47 20.76
C PRO A 136 2.11 -1.04 20.51
N GLN A 137 1.26 -1.85 21.11
CA GLN A 137 1.19 -3.30 20.88
C GLN A 137 0.76 -3.69 19.46
N SER A 138 0.21 -2.77 18.69
CA SER A 138 -0.21 -2.97 17.31
C SER A 138 0.87 -2.57 16.28
N ALA A 139 2.08 -2.21 16.73
CA ALA A 139 3.17 -1.72 15.87
C ALA A 139 3.79 -2.79 14.95
N ALA A 140 3.55 -4.07 15.21
CA ALA A 140 4.13 -5.19 14.46
C ALA A 140 3.37 -5.55 13.17
N GLY A 141 2.40 -4.75 12.75
CA GLY A 141 1.64 -4.99 11.51
C GLY A 141 2.48 -4.75 10.24
N ASN A 142 2.08 -5.40 9.13
CA ASN A 142 2.73 -5.27 7.82
C ASN A 142 2.28 -4.05 7.01
N GLY A 143 1.34 -3.25 7.50
CA GLY A 143 0.64 -2.20 6.76
C GLY A 143 1.53 -1.14 6.08
N ALA A 144 2.79 -0.98 6.50
CA ALA A 144 3.75 -0.11 5.83
C ALA A 144 4.46 -0.80 4.66
N VAL A 145 4.75 -2.10 4.81
CA VAL A 145 5.54 -2.90 3.84
C VAL A 145 4.69 -3.32 2.66
N MET A 146 3.46 -3.75 2.88
CA MET A 146 2.54 -4.27 1.87
C MET A 146 2.33 -3.33 0.69
N ARG A 147 2.47 -2.01 0.89
CA ARG A 147 2.19 -0.99 -0.12
C ARG A 147 3.43 -0.26 -0.67
N CYS A 148 4.65 -0.81 -0.46
CA CYS A 148 5.89 -0.19 -0.92
C CYS A 148 6.15 -0.29 -2.43
N VAL A 149 5.52 -1.21 -3.14
CA VAL A 149 5.78 -1.48 -4.57
C VAL A 149 5.69 -0.23 -5.44
N PRO A 150 4.65 0.63 -5.36
CA PRO A 150 4.57 1.84 -6.16
C PRO A 150 5.72 2.82 -5.93
N VAL A 151 6.22 2.90 -4.69
CA VAL A 151 7.37 3.75 -4.35
C VAL A 151 8.63 3.24 -5.05
N ALA A 152 8.84 1.91 -5.02
CA ALA A 152 9.95 1.29 -5.73
C ALA A 152 9.87 1.52 -7.24
N LEU A 153 8.71 1.39 -7.83
CA LEU A 153 8.50 1.62 -9.26
C LEU A 153 8.71 3.08 -9.66
N ARG A 154 8.24 4.02 -8.84
CA ARG A 154 8.32 5.46 -9.13
C ARG A 154 9.73 6.02 -8.99
N PHE A 155 10.51 5.52 -8.04
CA PHE A 155 11.82 6.06 -7.68
C PHE A 155 12.97 5.05 -7.86
N HIS A 156 12.81 4.07 -8.76
CA HIS A 156 13.79 2.99 -9.01
C HIS A 156 15.16 3.49 -9.44
N ASP A 157 15.22 4.65 -10.07
CA ASP A 157 16.43 5.32 -10.56
C ASP A 157 17.01 6.35 -9.57
N ASN A 158 16.37 6.55 -8.41
CA ASN A 158 16.78 7.50 -7.40
C ASN A 158 16.74 6.88 -5.99
N PRO A 159 17.81 6.19 -5.55
CA PRO A 159 17.84 5.48 -4.26
C PRO A 159 17.56 6.38 -3.05
N ASP A 160 18.08 7.59 -3.03
CA ASP A 160 17.85 8.52 -1.91
C ASP A 160 16.39 8.95 -1.80
N ARG A 161 15.75 9.21 -2.94
CA ARG A 161 14.32 9.54 -2.99
C ARG A 161 13.47 8.35 -2.59
N LEU A 162 13.81 7.17 -3.11
CA LEU A 162 13.16 5.91 -2.79
C LEU A 162 13.15 5.64 -1.28
N ILE A 163 14.31 5.70 -0.64
CA ILE A 163 14.45 5.50 0.81
C ILE A 163 13.59 6.51 1.57
N ARG A 164 13.66 7.78 1.21
CA ARG A 164 12.92 8.85 1.85
C ARG A 164 11.41 8.64 1.75
N VAL A 165 10.90 8.37 0.54
CA VAL A 165 9.46 8.18 0.32
C VAL A 165 8.95 6.88 0.94
N ALA A 166 9.73 5.79 0.87
CA ALA A 166 9.38 4.54 1.55
C ALA A 166 9.21 4.75 3.06
N THR A 167 10.09 5.54 3.67
CA THR A 167 10.01 5.91 5.07
C THR A 167 8.81 6.83 5.37
N GLN A 168 8.59 7.85 4.56
CA GLN A 168 7.49 8.79 4.74
C GLN A 168 6.12 8.12 4.63
N GLN A 169 5.89 7.27 3.60
CA GLN A 169 4.62 6.57 3.47
C GLN A 169 4.38 5.60 4.64
N ALA A 170 5.44 5.00 5.19
CA ALA A 170 5.35 4.14 6.36
C ALA A 170 4.92 4.92 7.62
N ALA A 171 5.40 6.14 7.78
CA ALA A 171 5.13 6.98 8.96
C ALA A 171 3.67 7.46 9.09
N ILE A 172 2.86 7.39 8.03
CA ILE A 172 1.46 7.83 8.10
C ILE A 172 0.64 6.95 9.06
N PRO A 173 0.66 5.59 8.99
CA PRO A 173 -0.04 4.75 9.96
C PRO A 173 0.88 4.18 11.05
N PHE A 174 2.22 4.25 10.92
CA PHE A 174 3.18 3.61 11.81
C PHE A 174 4.29 4.58 12.19
N ASP A 175 4.89 4.40 13.37
CA ASP A 175 6.08 5.16 13.71
C ASP A 175 7.28 4.70 12.87
N TYR A 176 8.06 5.69 12.52
CA TYR A 176 9.23 5.69 11.66
C TYR A 176 10.26 4.58 11.96
N VAL A 177 10.47 4.24 13.23
CA VAL A 177 11.64 3.44 13.63
C VAL A 177 11.49 1.95 13.32
N VAL A 178 10.29 1.39 13.48
CA VAL A 178 10.09 -0.07 13.34
C VAL A 178 9.74 -0.45 11.91
N SER A 179 8.85 0.29 11.27
CA SER A 179 8.33 -0.03 9.93
C SER A 179 9.27 0.39 8.80
N GLY A 180 9.97 1.50 8.95
CA GLY A 180 10.92 1.99 7.95
C GLY A 180 12.04 1.00 7.64
N SER A 181 12.52 0.26 8.65
CA SER A 181 13.56 -0.74 8.47
C SER A 181 13.12 -1.95 7.64
N TYR A 182 11.85 -2.36 7.74
CA TYR A 182 11.30 -3.45 6.93
C TYR A 182 11.00 -3.00 5.51
N SER A 183 10.44 -1.82 5.33
CA SER A 183 10.19 -1.24 4.00
C SER A 183 11.48 -1.09 3.19
N LEU A 184 12.56 -0.65 3.81
CA LEU A 184 13.88 -0.50 3.19
C LEU A 184 14.48 -1.83 2.74
N LYS A 185 14.34 -2.90 3.53
CA LYS A 185 14.89 -4.23 3.19
C LYS A 185 14.22 -4.86 1.97
N ILE A 186 12.96 -4.59 1.74
CA ILE A 186 12.22 -5.11 0.58
C ILE A 186 12.53 -4.30 -0.69
N THR A 187 12.79 -3.01 -0.54
CA THR A 187 12.95 -2.08 -1.66
C THR A 187 14.35 -2.11 -2.28
N VAL A 188 15.39 -2.53 -1.53
CA VAL A 188 16.80 -2.52 -1.96
C VAL A 188 17.27 -3.87 -2.51
N LYS A 189 16.44 -4.91 -2.56
CA LYS A 189 16.74 -6.19 -3.23
C LYS A 189 16.10 -6.27 -4.60
#